data_3f866df7079fbdfbf4aa2c1a6974c055
#
_entry.id   3f866df7079fbdfbf4aa2c1a6974c055
#
_cell.length_a   1.000
_cell.length_b   1.000
_cell.length_c   1.000
_cell.angle_alpha   90.00
_cell.angle_beta   90.00
_cell.angle_gamma   90.00
#
_symmetry.space_group_name_H-M   'P 1'
#
loop_
_entity.id
_entity.type
_entity.pdbx_description
1 polymer ?
#
loop_
_entity_poly.entity_id
_entity_poly.type
_entity_poly.pdbx_seq_one_letter_code
_entity_poly.pdbx_strand_id
1 'polypeptide(L)'
;VTADNLKKLQDDIDVELAYYFRHIVSEIQKFYPEEYEMFELLASGQTSDFVELSAITEYTKHLYSYGLVGRENGKLPYVKMPVAGRYVAMELAKREKRTTLYRIVPLEKRNQWVAQRVKSIIRDLRQLETAISNAGTCKLFGENSFPEADRFVNVGPVSNEPEFENFFNICNRCFVESIEKYGKSLGKKKYFWNEIKSTYPALFDVLHRIKVYRHSSDHLELNPDVAKKYKEFWNEDTAGVTDFEEQRFVIQQKLLEAFLSAIQTEIDSIS
;
A
#
# COMPACT_ATOMS: atom_id res chain seq x y z
N VAL A 1 -30.38 4.16 -20.73
CA VAL A 1 -29.12 4.40 -20.04
C VAL A 1 -29.16 3.57 -18.78
N THR A 2 -28.30 2.59 -18.64
CA THR A 2 -28.20 1.73 -17.45
C THR A 2 -27.37 2.41 -16.37
N ALA A 3 -27.60 2.04 -15.09
CA ALA A 3 -26.81 2.55 -13.97
C ALA A 3 -25.29 2.32 -14.16
N ASP A 4 -24.90 1.19 -14.78
CA ASP A 4 -23.51 0.87 -15.10
C ASP A 4 -22.92 1.82 -16.14
N ASN A 5 -23.69 2.25 -17.14
CA ASN A 5 -23.21 3.23 -18.12
C ASN A 5 -23.03 4.62 -17.50
N LEU A 6 -23.88 5.01 -16.56
CA LEU A 6 -23.73 6.26 -15.81
C LEU A 6 -22.50 6.23 -14.90
N LYS A 7 -22.27 5.11 -14.22
CA LYS A 7 -21.11 4.93 -13.34
C LYS A 7 -19.79 4.97 -14.14
N LYS A 8 -19.76 4.31 -15.30
CA LYS A 8 -18.59 4.32 -16.19
C LYS A 8 -18.32 5.73 -16.75
N LEU A 9 -19.38 6.44 -17.14
CA LEU A 9 -19.26 7.82 -17.59
C LEU A 9 -18.74 8.75 -16.48
N GLN A 10 -19.16 8.51 -15.25
CA GLN A 10 -18.70 9.27 -14.08
C GLN A 10 -17.22 8.98 -13.77
N ASP A 11 -16.78 7.73 -13.89
CA ASP A 11 -15.38 7.34 -13.73
C ASP A 11 -14.48 7.98 -14.81
N ASP A 12 -14.94 8.04 -16.06
CA ASP A 12 -14.21 8.69 -17.18
C ASP A 12 -14.13 10.20 -16.97
N ILE A 13 -15.22 10.84 -16.57
CA ILE A 13 -15.27 12.26 -16.21
C ILE A 13 -14.36 12.57 -15.03
N ASP A 14 -14.32 11.73 -14.00
CA ASP A 14 -13.48 11.91 -12.83
C ASP A 14 -11.98 11.85 -13.21
N VAL A 15 -11.59 11.01 -14.17
CA VAL A 15 -10.21 10.94 -14.68
C VAL A 15 -9.83 12.21 -15.45
N GLU A 16 -10.71 12.70 -16.33
CA GLU A 16 -10.43 13.93 -17.08
C GLU A 16 -10.43 15.17 -16.16
N LEU A 17 -11.40 15.25 -15.24
CA LEU A 17 -11.46 16.34 -14.28
C LEU A 17 -10.30 16.34 -13.29
N ALA A 18 -9.75 15.18 -12.95
CA ALA A 18 -8.60 15.08 -12.04
C ALA A 18 -7.39 15.90 -12.54
N TYR A 19 -7.18 16.01 -13.85
CA TYR A 19 -6.13 16.82 -14.43
C TYR A 19 -6.35 18.33 -14.17
N TYR A 20 -7.57 18.82 -14.38
CA TYR A 20 -7.93 20.21 -14.13
C TYR A 20 -7.85 20.55 -12.63
N PHE A 21 -8.36 19.67 -11.77
CA PHE A 21 -8.29 19.90 -10.34
C PHE A 21 -6.89 19.86 -9.76
N ARG A 22 -6.02 19.02 -10.31
CA ARG A 22 -4.60 19.03 -9.94
C ARG A 22 -3.99 20.41 -10.21
N HIS A 23 -4.32 21.03 -11.32
CA HIS A 23 -3.83 22.35 -11.66
C HIS A 23 -4.38 23.42 -10.71
N ILE A 24 -5.70 23.46 -10.48
CA ILE A 24 -6.33 24.41 -9.56
C ILE A 24 -5.78 24.25 -8.13
N VAL A 25 -5.67 23.02 -7.65
CA VAL A 25 -5.13 22.73 -6.31
C VAL A 25 -3.66 23.14 -6.20
N SER A 26 -2.87 22.90 -7.23
CA SER A 26 -1.47 23.33 -7.28
C SER A 26 -1.31 24.84 -7.30
N GLU A 27 -2.21 25.56 -7.95
CA GLU A 27 -2.22 27.03 -7.92
C GLU A 27 -2.58 27.57 -6.53
N ILE A 28 -3.59 26.99 -5.88
CA ILE A 28 -3.94 27.36 -4.50
C ILE A 28 -2.76 27.08 -3.57
N GLN A 29 -2.14 25.92 -3.65
CA GLN A 29 -0.97 25.58 -2.85
C GLN A 29 0.18 26.56 -3.03
N LYS A 30 0.39 27.02 -4.25
CA LYS A 30 1.50 27.94 -4.59
C LYS A 30 1.24 29.39 -4.21
N PHE A 31 0.02 29.87 -4.42
CA PHE A 31 -0.30 31.30 -4.27
C PHE A 31 -1.09 31.63 -3.01
N TYR A 32 -1.75 30.65 -2.41
CA TYR A 32 -2.61 30.79 -1.24
C TYR A 32 -2.38 29.63 -0.26
N PRO A 33 -1.16 29.49 0.30
CA PRO A 33 -0.79 28.32 1.10
C PRO A 33 -1.68 28.14 2.33
N GLU A 34 -2.14 29.22 2.97
CA GLU A 34 -3.04 29.15 4.12
C GLU A 34 -4.42 28.59 3.71
N GLU A 35 -4.93 28.98 2.56
CA GLU A 35 -6.18 28.42 2.03
C GLU A 35 -6.03 26.95 1.60
N TYR A 36 -4.83 26.56 1.12
CA TYR A 36 -4.54 25.18 0.85
C TYR A 36 -4.57 24.32 2.12
N GLU A 37 -3.98 24.79 3.22
CA GLU A 37 -4.04 24.13 4.54
C GLU A 37 -5.49 24.01 5.04
N MET A 38 -6.29 25.04 4.87
CA MET A 38 -7.72 25.00 5.17
C MET A 38 -8.45 23.94 4.35
N PHE A 39 -8.13 23.82 3.08
CA PHE A 39 -8.71 22.78 2.24
C PHE A 39 -8.28 21.37 2.64
N GLU A 40 -7.02 21.21 3.11
CA GLU A 40 -6.52 19.95 3.69
C GLU A 40 -7.32 19.54 4.94
N LEU A 41 -7.61 20.48 5.85
CA LEU A 41 -8.44 20.20 7.03
C LEU A 41 -9.82 19.64 6.62
N LEU A 42 -10.50 20.30 5.68
CA LEU A 42 -11.81 19.85 5.24
C LEU A 42 -11.74 18.52 4.47
N ALA A 43 -10.74 18.33 3.63
CA ALA A 43 -10.55 17.11 2.84
C ALA A 43 -10.18 15.90 3.71
N SER A 44 -9.52 16.12 4.85
CA SER A 44 -9.18 15.08 5.84
C SER A 44 -10.27 14.82 6.87
N GLY A 45 -11.43 15.54 6.77
CA GLY A 45 -12.55 15.35 7.69
C GLY A 45 -12.46 16.14 8.99
N GLN A 46 -11.48 17.04 9.13
CA GLN A 46 -11.33 17.95 10.29
C GLN A 46 -12.23 19.17 10.14
N THR A 47 -13.54 18.91 10.02
CA THR A 47 -14.54 19.94 9.71
C THR A 47 -14.69 20.96 10.84
N SER A 48 -14.51 20.55 12.11
CA SER A 48 -14.60 21.46 13.26
C SER A 48 -13.50 22.51 13.20
N ASP A 49 -12.27 22.12 12.94
CA ASP A 49 -11.12 23.01 12.86
C ASP A 49 -11.23 23.95 11.66
N PHE A 50 -11.71 23.41 10.52
CA PHE A 50 -12.06 24.26 9.37
C PHE A 50 -13.09 25.33 9.71
N VAL A 51 -14.17 24.98 10.42
CA VAL A 51 -15.24 25.93 10.79
C VAL A 51 -14.70 27.03 11.71
N GLU A 52 -13.89 26.66 12.72
CA GLU A 52 -13.29 27.61 13.65
C GLU A 52 -12.37 28.61 12.92
N LEU A 53 -11.46 28.11 12.10
CA LEU A 53 -10.51 28.93 11.36
C LEU A 53 -11.15 29.72 10.20
N SER A 54 -12.28 29.26 9.66
CA SER A 54 -13.03 29.98 8.60
C SER A 54 -13.64 31.31 9.05
N ALA A 55 -13.60 31.62 10.36
CA ALA A 55 -13.91 32.97 10.87
C ALA A 55 -12.95 34.03 10.29
N ILE A 56 -11.75 33.64 9.89
CA ILE A 56 -10.79 34.47 9.17
C ILE A 56 -11.10 34.31 7.67
N THR A 57 -11.78 35.28 7.08
CA THR A 57 -12.30 35.19 5.71
C THR A 57 -11.22 35.05 4.64
N GLU A 58 -10.04 35.60 4.90
CA GLU A 58 -8.86 35.49 4.04
C GLU A 58 -8.41 34.05 3.82
N TYR A 59 -8.63 33.17 4.79
CA TYR A 59 -8.24 31.76 4.72
C TYR A 59 -9.17 30.86 3.89
N THR A 60 -10.27 31.41 3.37
CA THR A 60 -11.25 30.59 2.64
C THR A 60 -11.80 31.26 1.38
N LYS A 61 -11.39 32.48 1.08
CA LYS A 61 -11.95 33.30 0.00
C LYS A 61 -11.91 32.62 -1.35
N HIS A 62 -10.72 32.11 -1.76
CA HIS A 62 -10.54 31.47 -3.05
C HIS A 62 -11.13 30.05 -3.07
N LEU A 63 -11.15 29.34 -1.95
CA LEU A 63 -11.80 28.04 -1.85
C LEU A 63 -13.28 28.11 -2.20
N TYR A 64 -13.97 29.14 -1.71
CA TYR A 64 -15.37 29.38 -2.06
C TYR A 64 -15.54 29.93 -3.47
N SER A 65 -14.70 30.87 -3.90
CA SER A 65 -14.80 31.49 -5.23
C SER A 65 -14.49 30.51 -6.36
N TYR A 66 -13.56 29.58 -6.15
CA TYR A 66 -13.26 28.52 -7.12
C TYR A 66 -14.22 27.33 -7.02
N GLY A 67 -15.17 27.39 -6.08
CA GLY A 67 -16.18 26.34 -5.93
C GLY A 67 -15.64 25.01 -5.41
N LEU A 68 -14.50 25.01 -4.73
CA LEU A 68 -13.92 23.83 -4.09
C LEU A 68 -14.67 23.47 -2.81
N VAL A 69 -15.11 24.49 -2.07
CA VAL A 69 -15.87 24.36 -0.82
C VAL A 69 -17.28 24.86 -1.03
N GLY A 70 -18.26 24.10 -0.54
CA GLY A 70 -19.66 24.44 -0.49
C GLY A 70 -20.11 24.74 0.94
N ARG A 71 -21.07 25.65 1.05
CA ARG A 71 -21.79 25.93 2.31
C ARG A 71 -23.25 26.13 1.99
N GLU A 72 -24.08 25.34 2.60
CA GLU A 72 -25.54 25.51 2.56
C GLU A 72 -26.03 26.09 3.89
N ASN A 73 -27.10 26.89 3.86
CA ASN A 73 -27.65 27.49 5.07
C ASN A 73 -27.99 26.42 6.12
N GLY A 74 -27.40 26.56 7.30
CA GLY A 74 -27.61 25.64 8.42
C GLY A 74 -26.85 24.31 8.35
N LYS A 75 -26.01 24.07 7.32
CA LYS A 75 -25.18 22.90 7.20
C LYS A 75 -23.71 23.24 7.39
N LEU A 76 -22.92 22.21 7.76
CA LEU A 76 -21.47 22.32 7.82
C LEU A 76 -20.87 22.51 6.42
N PRO A 77 -19.73 23.21 6.31
CA PRO A 77 -18.97 23.28 5.08
C PRO A 77 -18.59 21.89 4.57
N TYR A 78 -18.57 21.71 3.27
CA TYR A 78 -18.22 20.43 2.65
C TYR A 78 -17.39 20.65 1.39
N VAL A 79 -16.61 19.63 1.04
CA VAL A 79 -15.87 19.63 -0.23
C VAL A 79 -16.87 19.47 -1.37
N LYS A 80 -17.04 20.52 -2.15
CA LYS A 80 -18.01 20.56 -3.25
C LYS A 80 -17.61 19.70 -4.44
N MET A 81 -16.30 19.53 -4.62
CA MET A 81 -15.70 18.72 -5.68
C MET A 81 -14.97 17.50 -5.08
N PRO A 82 -15.62 16.34 -4.99
CA PRO A 82 -15.04 15.16 -4.32
C PRO A 82 -13.68 14.72 -4.88
N VAL A 83 -13.45 14.91 -6.19
CA VAL A 83 -12.16 14.57 -6.84
C VAL A 83 -11.03 15.44 -6.29
N ALA A 84 -11.25 16.75 -6.14
CA ALA A 84 -10.26 17.67 -5.57
C ALA A 84 -9.96 17.32 -4.10
N GLY A 85 -10.99 17.02 -3.31
CA GLY A 85 -10.83 16.59 -1.93
C GLY A 85 -10.02 15.29 -1.80
N ARG A 86 -10.32 14.28 -2.62
CA ARG A 86 -9.57 13.03 -2.67
C ARG A 86 -8.10 13.26 -3.02
N TYR A 87 -7.83 14.13 -4.01
CA TYR A 87 -6.47 14.48 -4.40
C TYR A 87 -5.69 15.11 -3.25
N VAL A 88 -6.26 16.12 -2.58
CA VAL A 88 -5.61 16.80 -1.45
C VAL A 88 -5.40 15.85 -0.27
N ALA A 89 -6.39 15.06 0.09
CA ALA A 89 -6.26 14.06 1.16
C ALA A 89 -5.16 13.02 0.85
N MET A 90 -5.02 12.64 -0.41
CA MET A 90 -3.94 11.73 -0.85
C MET A 90 -2.56 12.39 -0.75
N GLU A 91 -2.42 13.66 -1.17
CA GLU A 91 -1.15 14.38 -1.06
C GLU A 91 -0.75 14.63 0.42
N LEU A 92 -1.73 14.97 1.28
CA LEU A 92 -1.52 15.10 2.72
C LEU A 92 -1.01 13.78 3.32
N ALA A 93 -1.66 12.66 2.98
CA ALA A 93 -1.26 11.36 3.51
C ALA A 93 0.11 10.90 3.01
N LYS A 94 0.51 11.25 1.77
CA LYS A 94 1.88 11.03 1.28
C LYS A 94 2.89 11.84 2.08
N ARG A 95 2.60 13.11 2.32
CA ARG A 95 3.46 14.02 3.11
C ARG A 95 3.63 13.52 4.55
N GLU A 96 2.57 13.03 5.16
CA GLU A 96 2.57 12.45 6.50
C GLU A 96 3.04 10.99 6.53
N LYS A 97 3.48 10.44 5.39
CA LYS A 97 3.90 9.04 5.25
C LYS A 97 2.82 8.02 5.66
N ARG A 98 1.54 8.43 5.55
CA ARG A 98 0.38 7.54 5.74
C ARG A 98 -0.06 6.99 4.40
N THR A 99 -0.60 5.78 4.39
CA THR A 99 -1.31 5.30 3.20
C THR A 99 -2.76 5.76 3.23
N THR A 100 -3.26 6.13 2.07
CA THR A 100 -4.66 6.58 1.88
C THR A 100 -5.45 5.62 1.02
N LEU A 101 -4.80 4.57 0.54
CA LEU A 101 -5.42 3.68 -0.44
C LEU A 101 -6.70 3.03 0.11
N TYR A 102 -6.70 2.68 1.40
CA TYR A 102 -7.87 2.10 2.04
C TYR A 102 -9.06 3.07 2.12
N ARG A 103 -8.82 4.35 2.47
CA ARG A 103 -9.86 5.34 2.69
C ARG A 103 -10.42 5.94 1.39
N ILE A 104 -9.53 6.19 0.43
CA ILE A 104 -9.84 6.98 -0.76
C ILE A 104 -10.28 6.11 -1.92
N VAL A 105 -9.74 4.90 -2.02
CA VAL A 105 -10.00 4.02 -3.16
C VAL A 105 -11.09 3.01 -2.83
N PRO A 106 -12.18 2.97 -3.60
CA PRO A 106 -13.25 1.98 -3.45
C PRO A 106 -12.72 0.53 -3.51
N LEU A 107 -13.45 -0.42 -2.92
CA LEU A 107 -13.06 -1.83 -2.86
C LEU A 107 -12.71 -2.42 -4.23
N GLU A 108 -13.46 -2.07 -5.26
CA GLU A 108 -13.21 -2.51 -6.65
C GLU A 108 -11.83 -2.05 -7.16
N LYS A 109 -11.46 -0.81 -6.85
CA LYS A 109 -10.14 -0.26 -7.20
C LYS A 109 -9.02 -0.90 -6.39
N ARG A 110 -9.28 -1.21 -5.11
CA ARG A 110 -8.32 -1.98 -4.27
C ARG A 110 -8.09 -3.38 -4.85
N ASN A 111 -9.14 -4.06 -5.28
CA ASN A 111 -9.05 -5.34 -5.97
C ASN A 111 -8.16 -5.26 -7.23
N GLN A 112 -8.40 -4.25 -8.07
CA GLN A 112 -7.61 -4.04 -9.29
C GLN A 112 -6.14 -3.74 -8.95
N TRP A 113 -5.90 -2.91 -7.94
CA TRP A 113 -4.56 -2.55 -7.50
C TRP A 113 -3.79 -3.78 -6.97
N VAL A 114 -4.40 -4.57 -6.06
CA VAL A 114 -3.78 -5.79 -5.53
C VAL A 114 -3.47 -6.76 -6.66
N ALA A 115 -4.43 -7.00 -7.56
CA ALA A 115 -4.23 -7.90 -8.70
C ALA A 115 -3.08 -7.44 -9.62
N GLN A 116 -2.92 -6.15 -9.85
CA GLN A 116 -1.81 -5.60 -10.63
C GLN A 116 -0.47 -5.79 -9.92
N ARG A 117 -0.40 -5.51 -8.60
CA ARG A 117 0.83 -5.70 -7.81
C ARG A 117 1.25 -7.15 -7.75
N VAL A 118 0.31 -8.06 -7.52
CA VAL A 118 0.54 -9.50 -7.53
C VAL A 118 1.11 -9.98 -8.88
N LYS A 119 0.51 -9.57 -10.00
CA LYS A 119 1.02 -9.89 -11.34
C LYS A 119 2.42 -9.35 -11.58
N SER A 120 2.69 -8.11 -11.14
CA SER A 120 4.03 -7.52 -11.25
C SER A 120 5.05 -8.29 -10.43
N ILE A 121 4.74 -8.66 -9.19
CA ILE A 121 5.62 -9.45 -8.33
C ILE A 121 5.95 -10.80 -8.98
N ILE A 122 4.96 -11.53 -9.48
CA ILE A 122 5.18 -12.83 -10.15
C ILE A 122 6.09 -12.65 -11.38
N ARG A 123 5.80 -11.65 -12.21
CA ARG A 123 6.62 -11.36 -13.41
C ARG A 123 8.07 -11.06 -13.02
N ASP A 124 8.27 -10.18 -12.06
CA ASP A 124 9.60 -9.71 -11.67
C ASP A 124 10.38 -10.80 -10.91
N LEU A 125 9.70 -11.68 -10.16
CA LEU A 125 10.32 -12.90 -9.63
C LEU A 125 10.87 -13.82 -10.74
N ARG A 126 10.14 -13.99 -11.84
CA ARG A 126 10.63 -14.77 -12.98
C ARG A 126 11.82 -14.09 -13.67
N GLN A 127 11.84 -12.75 -13.71
CA GLN A 127 13.00 -12.00 -14.18
C GLN A 127 14.20 -12.18 -13.25
N LEU A 128 14.00 -12.14 -11.94
CA LEU A 128 15.05 -12.40 -10.95
C LEU A 128 15.64 -13.83 -11.11
N GLU A 129 14.78 -14.85 -11.22
CA GLU A 129 15.21 -16.23 -11.48
C GLU A 129 16.09 -16.32 -12.76
N THR A 130 15.68 -15.63 -13.80
CA THR A 130 16.44 -15.59 -15.08
C THR A 130 17.77 -14.85 -14.93
N ALA A 131 17.78 -13.69 -14.26
CA ALA A 131 18.99 -12.92 -14.01
C ALA A 131 20.02 -13.73 -13.21
N ILE A 132 19.60 -14.40 -12.13
CA ILE A 132 20.44 -15.29 -11.33
C ILE A 132 21.00 -16.43 -12.19
N SER A 133 20.17 -17.05 -13.02
CA SER A 133 20.62 -18.14 -13.91
C SER A 133 21.65 -17.68 -14.92
N ASN A 134 21.44 -16.52 -15.52
CA ASN A 134 22.35 -15.95 -16.54
C ASN A 134 23.68 -15.50 -15.95
N ALA A 135 23.68 -14.99 -14.73
CA ALA A 135 24.92 -14.57 -14.05
C ALA A 135 25.84 -15.74 -13.65
N GLY A 136 25.39 -16.99 -13.84
CA GLY A 136 26.17 -18.19 -13.47
C GLY A 136 26.43 -18.35 -11.96
N THR A 137 25.95 -17.40 -11.15
CA THR A 137 26.03 -17.42 -9.69
C THR A 137 24.92 -18.24 -9.05
N CYS A 138 24.13 -18.84 -9.87
CA CYS A 138 22.88 -19.49 -9.60
C CYS A 138 23.04 -20.74 -8.74
N LYS A 139 23.09 -20.56 -7.46
CA LYS A 139 22.99 -21.73 -6.58
C LYS A 139 22.21 -21.46 -5.31
N LEU A 140 21.70 -20.23 -5.14
CA LEU A 140 20.95 -19.88 -3.94
C LEU A 140 19.48 -20.23 -4.07
N PHE A 141 18.91 -20.18 -5.26
CA PHE A 141 17.52 -20.52 -5.48
C PHE A 141 17.34 -21.81 -6.29
N GLY A 142 18.11 -22.36 -7.06
CA GLY A 142 17.85 -23.50 -7.95
C GLY A 142 16.87 -23.16 -9.10
N GLU A 143 16.68 -24.12 -9.99
CA GLU A 143 15.68 -24.01 -11.06
C GLU A 143 14.26 -24.02 -10.48
N ASN A 144 13.39 -23.16 -11.00
CA ASN A 144 12.00 -23.01 -10.57
C ASN A 144 11.88 -22.80 -9.04
N SER A 145 12.59 -21.84 -8.54
CA SER A 145 12.76 -21.55 -7.10
C SER A 145 11.45 -21.25 -6.37
N PHE A 146 10.47 -20.74 -7.09
CA PHE A 146 9.15 -20.39 -6.54
C PHE A 146 8.02 -21.16 -7.27
N PRO A 147 7.94 -22.49 -7.13
CA PRO A 147 7.00 -23.32 -7.88
C PRO A 147 5.54 -23.05 -7.50
N GLU A 148 5.28 -22.50 -6.31
CA GLU A 148 3.94 -22.18 -5.82
C GLU A 148 3.57 -20.70 -6.08
N ALA A 149 4.45 -19.89 -6.70
CA ALA A 149 4.21 -18.47 -6.92
C ALA A 149 2.92 -18.15 -7.67
N ASP A 150 2.50 -19.03 -8.59
CA ASP A 150 1.28 -18.83 -9.37
C ASP A 150 0.00 -18.87 -8.50
N ARG A 151 0.06 -19.48 -7.30
CA ARG A 151 -1.06 -19.42 -6.34
C ARG A 151 -1.29 -18.02 -5.79
N PHE A 152 -0.26 -17.18 -5.83
CA PHE A 152 -0.34 -15.80 -5.37
C PHE A 152 -1.30 -14.96 -6.22
N VAL A 153 -1.61 -15.37 -7.42
CA VAL A 153 -2.59 -14.72 -8.32
C VAL A 153 -3.99 -14.59 -7.70
N ASN A 154 -4.34 -15.47 -6.78
CA ASN A 154 -5.66 -15.50 -6.16
C ASN A 154 -5.80 -14.62 -4.91
N VAL A 155 -4.77 -13.84 -4.59
CA VAL A 155 -4.81 -12.94 -3.44
C VAL A 155 -5.65 -11.72 -3.75
N GLY A 156 -6.63 -11.46 -2.88
CA GLY A 156 -7.46 -10.25 -2.88
C GLY A 156 -7.03 -9.24 -1.81
N PRO A 157 -7.70 -8.07 -1.74
CA PRO A 157 -7.50 -7.11 -0.68
C PRO A 157 -7.97 -7.67 0.66
N VAL A 158 -7.19 -7.39 1.69
CA VAL A 158 -7.44 -7.81 3.07
C VAL A 158 -8.33 -6.78 3.77
N SER A 159 -9.42 -7.21 4.38
CA SER A 159 -10.35 -6.36 5.13
C SER A 159 -10.65 -6.88 6.54
N ASN A 160 -10.32 -8.12 6.82
CA ASN A 160 -10.60 -8.76 8.12
C ASN A 160 -9.48 -9.71 8.54
N GLU A 161 -9.56 -10.23 9.78
CA GLU A 161 -8.54 -11.13 10.34
C GLU A 161 -8.33 -12.40 9.51
N PRO A 162 -9.38 -13.18 9.16
CA PRO A 162 -9.21 -14.39 8.37
C PRO A 162 -8.56 -14.16 7.00
N GLU A 163 -8.87 -13.05 6.34
CA GLU A 163 -8.24 -12.68 5.07
C GLU A 163 -6.77 -12.30 5.27
N PHE A 164 -6.45 -11.62 6.38
CA PHE A 164 -5.09 -11.26 6.74
C PHE A 164 -4.23 -12.50 7.00
N GLU A 165 -4.72 -13.44 7.81
CA GLU A 165 -4.05 -14.72 8.06
C GLU A 165 -3.84 -15.52 6.78
N ASN A 166 -4.87 -15.65 5.96
CA ASN A 166 -4.80 -16.36 4.69
C ASN A 166 -3.79 -15.71 3.74
N PHE A 167 -3.74 -14.37 3.68
CA PHE A 167 -2.77 -13.65 2.88
C PHE A 167 -1.32 -14.01 3.26
N PHE A 168 -0.98 -13.97 4.55
CA PHE A 168 0.37 -14.30 5.00
C PHE A 168 0.69 -15.80 4.87
N ASN A 169 -0.28 -16.67 5.04
CA ASN A 169 -0.13 -18.11 4.78
C ASN A 169 0.21 -18.38 3.30
N ILE A 170 -0.50 -17.73 2.38
CA ILE A 170 -0.21 -17.84 0.94
C ILE A 170 1.19 -17.27 0.63
N CYS A 171 1.52 -16.08 1.14
CA CYS A 171 2.85 -15.47 0.96
C CYS A 171 3.96 -16.39 1.46
N ASN A 172 3.83 -16.91 2.68
CA ASN A 172 4.82 -17.79 3.29
C ASN A 172 5.02 -19.06 2.45
N ARG A 173 3.93 -19.70 2.03
CA ARG A 173 3.97 -20.89 1.19
C ARG A 173 4.62 -20.64 -0.17
N CYS A 174 4.19 -19.56 -0.84
CA CYS A 174 4.69 -19.24 -2.18
C CYS A 174 6.18 -18.90 -2.19
N PHE A 175 6.66 -18.19 -1.16
CA PHE A 175 7.97 -17.57 -1.21
C PHE A 175 8.93 -18.12 -0.14
N VAL A 176 8.58 -18.08 1.13
CA VAL A 176 9.49 -18.47 2.22
C VAL A 176 9.74 -19.98 2.24
N GLU A 177 8.67 -20.79 2.21
CA GLU A 177 8.81 -22.25 2.27
C GLU A 177 9.51 -22.81 1.05
N SER A 178 9.37 -22.20 -0.12
CA SER A 178 10.08 -22.59 -1.33
C SER A 178 11.59 -22.49 -1.13
N ILE A 179 12.08 -21.38 -0.58
CA ILE A 179 13.50 -21.16 -0.25
C ILE A 179 13.97 -22.14 0.83
N GLU A 180 13.20 -22.30 1.90
CA GLU A 180 13.55 -23.22 2.99
C GLU A 180 13.61 -24.68 2.51
N LYS A 181 12.70 -25.08 1.62
CA LYS A 181 12.68 -26.40 0.99
C LYS A 181 13.95 -26.61 0.15
N TYR A 182 14.33 -25.61 -0.65
CA TYR A 182 15.58 -25.68 -1.41
C TYR A 182 16.79 -25.80 -0.50
N GLY A 183 16.88 -24.99 0.55
CA GLY A 183 17.97 -25.09 1.53
C GLY A 183 18.07 -26.48 2.19
N LYS A 184 16.92 -27.08 2.52
CA LYS A 184 16.84 -28.44 3.05
C LYS A 184 17.38 -29.49 2.05
N SER A 185 17.08 -29.35 0.76
CA SER A 185 17.59 -30.25 -0.28
C SER A 185 19.13 -30.19 -0.42
N LEU A 186 19.73 -29.05 -0.04
CA LEU A 186 21.18 -28.86 0.03
C LEU A 186 21.80 -29.31 1.36
N GLY A 187 21.01 -29.85 2.30
CA GLY A 187 21.46 -30.19 3.65
C GLY A 187 21.73 -28.99 4.58
N LYS A 188 21.31 -27.79 4.19
CA LYS A 188 21.58 -26.52 4.91
C LYS A 188 20.37 -26.13 5.77
N LYS A 189 20.42 -26.42 7.10
CA LYS A 189 19.31 -26.21 8.04
C LYS A 189 18.91 -24.73 8.25
N LYS A 190 19.82 -23.78 8.06
CA LYS A 190 19.57 -22.34 8.28
C LYS A 190 19.76 -21.51 7.00
N TYR A 191 19.47 -22.13 5.85
CA TYR A 191 19.67 -21.52 4.55
C TYR A 191 19.05 -20.13 4.41
N PHE A 192 17.78 -19.97 4.79
CA PHE A 192 17.08 -18.70 4.79
C PHE A 192 17.81 -17.62 5.61
N TRP A 193 18.23 -17.98 6.82
CA TRP A 193 18.84 -17.02 7.75
C TRP A 193 20.30 -16.67 7.43
N ASN A 194 21.02 -17.58 6.84
CA ASN A 194 22.45 -17.40 6.60
C ASN A 194 22.72 -16.95 5.16
N GLU A 195 22.21 -17.71 4.19
CA GLU A 195 22.56 -17.51 2.79
C GLU A 195 21.70 -16.38 2.16
N ILE A 196 20.38 -16.44 2.34
CA ILE A 196 19.49 -15.42 1.74
C ILE A 196 19.76 -14.05 2.35
N LYS A 197 19.89 -13.98 3.67
CA LYS A 197 20.19 -12.72 4.36
C LYS A 197 21.48 -12.05 3.88
N SER A 198 22.51 -12.83 3.58
CA SER A 198 23.80 -12.29 3.14
C SER A 198 23.85 -11.95 1.66
N THR A 199 23.12 -12.69 0.82
CA THR A 199 23.24 -12.55 -0.63
C THR A 199 22.13 -11.70 -1.24
N TYR A 200 20.93 -11.74 -0.67
CA TYR A 200 19.74 -11.02 -1.12
C TYR A 200 19.08 -10.27 0.06
N PRO A 201 19.77 -9.28 0.64
CA PRO A 201 19.33 -8.62 1.87
C PRO A 201 17.97 -7.90 1.73
N ALA A 202 17.71 -7.26 0.59
CA ALA A 202 16.45 -6.58 0.35
C ALA A 202 15.28 -7.57 0.31
N LEU A 203 15.46 -8.68 -0.40
CA LEU A 203 14.46 -9.74 -0.48
C LEU A 203 14.29 -10.44 0.88
N PHE A 204 15.39 -10.67 1.62
CA PHE A 204 15.35 -11.26 2.96
C PHE A 204 14.48 -10.45 3.92
N ASP A 205 14.59 -9.13 3.93
CA ASP A 205 13.84 -8.27 4.85
C ASP A 205 12.33 -8.41 4.66
N VAL A 206 11.86 -8.46 3.41
CA VAL A 206 10.44 -8.65 3.09
C VAL A 206 9.98 -10.06 3.45
N LEU A 207 10.75 -11.09 3.09
CA LEU A 207 10.43 -12.48 3.40
C LEU A 207 10.44 -12.75 4.91
N HIS A 208 11.34 -12.10 5.65
CA HIS A 208 11.36 -12.17 7.11
C HIS A 208 10.10 -11.55 7.72
N ARG A 209 9.62 -10.42 7.17
CA ARG A 209 8.37 -9.78 7.59
C ARG A 209 7.17 -10.71 7.35
N ILE A 210 7.10 -11.36 6.18
CA ILE A 210 6.08 -12.40 5.90
C ILE A 210 6.12 -13.51 6.94
N LYS A 211 7.30 -14.01 7.26
CA LYS A 211 7.47 -15.11 8.22
C LYS A 211 7.02 -14.71 9.63
N VAL A 212 7.32 -13.50 10.07
CA VAL A 212 6.92 -12.99 11.40
C VAL A 212 5.40 -12.82 11.49
N TYR A 213 4.76 -12.22 10.50
CA TYR A 213 3.31 -12.07 10.47
C TYR A 213 2.58 -13.42 10.43
N ARG A 214 3.07 -14.35 9.62
CA ARG A 214 2.52 -15.71 9.55
C ARG A 214 2.61 -16.44 10.90
N HIS A 215 3.74 -16.35 11.60
CA HIS A 215 3.89 -17.01 12.90
C HIS A 215 2.95 -16.47 13.96
N SER A 216 2.59 -15.18 13.92
CA SER A 216 1.65 -14.59 14.88
C SER A 216 0.23 -15.13 14.73
N SER A 217 -0.14 -15.59 13.54
CA SER A 217 -1.48 -16.13 13.26
C SER A 217 -1.63 -17.61 13.65
N ASP A 218 -0.53 -18.38 13.62
CA ASP A 218 -0.59 -19.85 13.77
C ASP A 218 -0.35 -20.35 15.20
N HIS A 219 0.17 -19.54 16.11
CA HIS A 219 0.59 -19.97 17.43
C HIS A 219 -0.12 -19.22 18.56
N LEU A 220 -0.77 -19.95 19.46
CA LEU A 220 -1.36 -19.41 20.69
C LEU A 220 -0.30 -18.79 21.63
N GLU A 221 0.91 -19.36 21.65
CA GLU A 221 2.05 -18.83 22.39
C GLU A 221 3.21 -18.56 21.42
N LEU A 222 3.53 -17.29 21.25
CA LEU A 222 4.67 -16.86 20.44
C LEU A 222 5.97 -16.94 21.26
N ASN A 223 7.04 -17.38 20.62
CA ASN A 223 8.37 -17.15 21.16
C ASN A 223 8.56 -15.65 21.45
N PRO A 224 9.11 -15.25 22.63
CA PRO A 224 9.25 -13.85 23.03
C PRO A 224 9.94 -12.96 21.98
N ASP A 225 10.96 -13.48 21.28
CA ASP A 225 11.67 -12.74 20.25
C ASP A 225 10.79 -12.49 19.01
N VAL A 226 9.97 -13.48 18.63
CA VAL A 226 9.01 -13.34 17.52
C VAL A 226 7.90 -12.35 17.90
N ALA A 227 7.38 -12.44 19.14
CA ALA A 227 6.36 -11.52 19.63
C ALA A 227 6.86 -10.07 19.67
N LYS A 228 8.10 -9.85 20.08
CA LYS A 228 8.75 -8.53 20.05
C LYS A 228 8.86 -8.02 18.63
N LYS A 229 9.35 -8.85 17.71
CA LYS A 229 9.53 -8.48 16.31
C LYS A 229 8.21 -8.20 15.60
N TYR A 230 7.18 -8.97 15.90
CA TYR A 230 5.82 -8.72 15.43
C TYR A 230 5.31 -7.33 15.82
N LYS A 231 5.46 -6.96 17.11
CA LYS A 231 5.06 -5.63 17.59
C LYS A 231 5.85 -4.49 16.92
N GLU A 232 7.14 -4.68 16.70
CA GLU A 232 7.97 -3.71 15.97
C GLU A 232 7.43 -3.51 14.56
N PHE A 233 7.26 -4.58 13.79
CA PHE A 233 6.74 -4.53 12.42
C PHE A 233 5.33 -3.97 12.35
N TRP A 234 4.44 -4.39 13.25
CA TRP A 234 3.10 -3.86 13.31
C TRP A 234 3.08 -2.34 13.49
N ASN A 235 3.84 -1.84 14.47
CA ASN A 235 3.92 -0.41 14.74
C ASN A 235 4.51 0.39 13.58
N GLU A 236 5.54 -0.14 12.93
CA GLU A 236 6.13 0.48 11.73
C GLU A 236 5.13 0.52 10.56
N ASP A 237 4.44 -0.59 10.33
CA ASP A 237 3.57 -0.72 9.17
C ASP A 237 2.26 0.05 9.33
N THR A 238 1.74 0.15 10.57
CA THR A 238 0.47 0.81 10.86
C THR A 238 0.64 2.24 11.40
N ALA A 239 1.85 2.80 11.37
CA ALA A 239 2.10 4.13 11.88
C ALA A 239 1.14 5.18 11.29
N GLY A 240 0.41 5.88 12.16
CA GLY A 240 -0.59 6.90 11.78
C GLY A 240 -1.95 6.34 11.34
N VAL A 241 -2.20 5.04 11.46
CA VAL A 241 -3.47 4.40 11.14
C VAL A 241 -4.10 3.85 12.41
N THR A 242 -5.28 4.33 12.77
CA THR A 242 -5.99 3.94 14.01
C THR A 242 -7.10 2.93 13.77
N ASP A 243 -7.69 2.91 12.57
CA ASP A 243 -8.74 1.97 12.22
C ASP A 243 -8.16 0.55 12.01
N PHE A 244 -8.76 -0.44 12.64
CA PHE A 244 -8.22 -1.79 12.71
C PHE A 244 -8.34 -2.56 11.36
N GLU A 245 -9.38 -2.31 10.59
CA GLU A 245 -9.54 -2.89 9.25
C GLU A 245 -8.58 -2.23 8.28
N GLU A 246 -8.45 -0.90 8.37
CA GLU A 246 -7.50 -0.12 7.59
C GLU A 246 -6.06 -0.58 7.84
N GLN A 247 -5.67 -0.86 9.10
CA GLN A 247 -4.33 -1.33 9.45
C GLN A 247 -3.93 -2.59 8.68
N ARG A 248 -4.83 -3.56 8.55
CA ARG A 248 -4.56 -4.80 7.83
C ARG A 248 -4.32 -4.59 6.35
N PHE A 249 -5.15 -3.79 5.72
CA PHE A 249 -4.96 -3.46 4.31
C PHE A 249 -3.68 -2.64 4.07
N VAL A 250 -3.35 -1.74 4.97
CA VAL A 250 -2.11 -0.95 4.94
C VAL A 250 -0.87 -1.85 5.03
N ILE A 251 -0.88 -2.85 5.90
CA ILE A 251 0.20 -3.84 6.00
C ILE A 251 0.33 -4.61 4.69
N GLN A 252 -0.77 -5.09 4.12
CA GLN A 252 -0.77 -5.76 2.81
C GLN A 252 -0.19 -4.86 1.72
N GLN A 253 -0.64 -3.61 1.65
CA GLN A 253 -0.15 -2.65 0.67
C GLN A 253 1.35 -2.42 0.78
N LYS A 254 1.83 -2.09 1.97
CA LYS A 254 3.26 -1.84 2.22
C LYS A 254 4.11 -3.06 1.89
N LEU A 255 3.62 -4.26 2.25
CA LEU A 255 4.31 -5.50 1.97
C LEU A 255 4.44 -5.75 0.46
N LEU A 256 3.35 -5.59 -0.31
CA LEU A 256 3.37 -5.79 -1.76
C LEU A 256 4.29 -4.80 -2.46
N GLU A 257 4.31 -3.54 -2.02
CA GLU A 257 5.21 -2.52 -2.56
C GLU A 257 6.68 -2.78 -2.19
N ALA A 258 6.94 -3.13 -0.93
CA ALA A 258 8.28 -3.47 -0.47
C ALA A 258 8.82 -4.72 -1.21
N PHE A 259 7.95 -5.71 -1.45
CA PHE A 259 8.34 -6.92 -2.16
C PHE A 259 8.73 -6.63 -3.62
N LEU A 260 7.92 -5.84 -4.32
CA LEU A 260 8.24 -5.42 -5.68
C LEU A 260 9.56 -4.63 -5.74
N SER A 261 9.74 -3.67 -4.83
CA SER A 261 10.98 -2.88 -4.73
C SER A 261 12.19 -3.76 -4.42
N ALA A 262 12.04 -4.73 -3.50
CA ALA A 262 13.12 -5.64 -3.15
C ALA A 262 13.57 -6.50 -4.33
N ILE A 263 12.62 -7.06 -5.10
CA ILE A 263 12.95 -7.85 -6.29
C ILE A 263 13.72 -7.01 -7.31
N GLN A 264 13.28 -5.78 -7.57
CA GLN A 264 13.97 -4.87 -8.50
C GLN A 264 15.40 -4.54 -8.01
N THR A 265 15.55 -4.25 -6.72
CA THR A 265 16.87 -4.01 -6.12
C THR A 265 17.82 -5.19 -6.32
N GLU A 266 17.33 -6.43 -6.14
CA GLU A 266 18.16 -7.62 -6.33
C GLU A 266 18.48 -7.86 -7.82
N ILE A 267 17.56 -7.59 -8.74
CA ILE A 267 17.80 -7.66 -10.18
C ILE A 267 18.91 -6.66 -10.58
N ASP A 268 18.81 -5.42 -10.12
CA ASP A 268 19.77 -4.36 -10.42
C ASP A 268 21.16 -4.68 -9.85
N SER A 269 21.23 -5.40 -8.73
CA SER A 269 22.50 -5.82 -8.11
C SER A 269 23.22 -6.94 -8.87
N ILE A 270 22.49 -7.70 -9.69
CA ILE A 270 23.02 -8.82 -10.47
C ILE A 270 23.45 -8.36 -11.87
N SER A 271 22.83 -7.29 -12.38
CA SER A 271 23.09 -6.74 -13.71
C SER A 271 24.38 -5.94 -13.75
#